data_85cbda7154ccd676b55e4201e03bf447
#
_entry.id   85cbda7154ccd676b55e4201e03bf447
#
_cell.length_a   1.000
_cell.length_b   1.000
_cell.length_c   1.000
_cell.angle_alpha   90.00
_cell.angle_beta   90.00
_cell.angle_gamma   90.00
#
_symmetry.space_group_name_H-M   'P 1'
#
loop_
_entity.id
_entity.type
_entity.pdbx_description
1 polymer ?
#
loop_
_entity_poly.entity_id
_entity_poly.type
_entity_poly.pdbx_seq_one_letter_code
_entity_poly.pdbx_strand_id
1 'polypeptide(L)'
;MNYETENFYDQEITFTYEGQDYLWIGDYTIEHFGEDESEYAPAYGEMQITIDYTRSLSSYEHGYEVVPTRSMMMELEIEIERNY
;
A
#
# COMPACT_ATOMS: atom_id res chain seq x y z
N MET A 1 3.90 8.93 22.41
CA MET A 1 3.79 8.72 20.96
C MET A 1 3.71 7.22 20.69
N ASN A 2 2.61 6.80 20.12
CA ASN A 2 2.44 5.41 19.77
C ASN A 2 2.91 5.18 18.34
N TYR A 3 3.82 4.25 18.20
CA TYR A 3 4.37 3.89 16.91
C TYR A 3 4.21 2.39 16.73
N GLU A 4 3.50 2.01 15.71
CA GLU A 4 3.31 0.61 15.39
C GLU A 4 3.68 0.37 13.94
N THR A 5 4.33 -0.75 13.71
CA THR A 5 4.74 -1.16 12.37
C THR A 5 4.15 -2.52 12.07
N GLU A 6 3.52 -2.63 10.94
CA GLU A 6 3.00 -3.90 10.45
C GLU A 6 3.70 -4.25 9.14
N ASN A 7 4.25 -5.45 9.08
CA ASN A 7 4.94 -5.94 7.90
C ASN A 7 4.09 -6.99 7.21
N PHE A 8 3.91 -6.84 5.91
CA PHE A 8 3.13 -7.76 5.10
C PHE A 8 4.02 -8.33 4.01
N TYR A 9 4.06 -9.65 3.93
CA TYR A 9 4.93 -10.37 3.01
C TYR A 9 4.11 -11.18 2.01
N ASP A 10 4.61 -11.29 0.79
CA ASP A 10 3.98 -12.07 -0.29
C ASP A 10 2.51 -11.73 -0.49
N GLN A 11 2.21 -10.47 -0.49
CA GLN A 11 0.84 -9.99 -0.65
C GLN A 11 0.49 -9.85 -2.12
N GLU A 12 -0.74 -10.20 -2.46
CA GLU A 12 -1.28 -10.04 -3.80
C GLU A 12 -2.36 -8.97 -3.74
N ILE A 13 -2.16 -7.90 -4.49
CA ILE A 13 -3.08 -6.77 -4.49
C ILE A 13 -3.41 -6.41 -5.92
N THR A 14 -4.71 -6.30 -6.20
CA THR A 14 -5.20 -5.82 -7.48
C THR A 14 -5.57 -4.37 -7.34
N PHE A 15 -5.10 -3.54 -8.26
CA PHE A 15 -5.43 -2.12 -8.26
C PHE A 15 -5.69 -1.65 -9.68
N THR A 16 -6.40 -0.53 -9.80
CA THR A 16 -6.75 0.05 -11.09
C THR A 16 -5.90 1.29 -11.34
N TYR A 17 -5.32 1.38 -12.51
CA TYR A 17 -4.54 2.53 -12.92
C TYR A 17 -4.87 2.83 -14.38
N GLU A 18 -5.28 4.06 -14.65
CA GLU A 18 -5.67 4.52 -15.99
C GLU A 18 -6.68 3.59 -16.69
N GLY A 19 -7.65 3.12 -15.91
CA GLY A 19 -8.73 2.28 -16.45
C GLY A 19 -8.36 0.83 -16.67
N GLN A 20 -7.16 0.41 -16.28
CA GLN A 20 -6.73 -0.98 -16.38
C GLN A 20 -6.42 -1.55 -15.01
N ASP A 21 -6.72 -2.82 -14.83
CA ASP A 21 -6.43 -3.52 -13.60
C ASP A 21 -5.06 -4.18 -13.66
N TYR A 22 -4.34 -4.10 -12.56
CA TYR A 22 -3.02 -4.68 -12.43
C TYR A 22 -2.95 -5.53 -11.18
N LEU A 23 -2.15 -6.58 -11.24
CA LEU A 23 -1.86 -7.42 -10.09
C LEU A 23 -0.44 -7.16 -9.62
N TRP A 24 -0.31 -6.74 -8.39
CA TRP A 24 0.98 -6.54 -7.74
C TRP A 24 1.19 -7.62 -6.70
N ILE A 25 2.39 -8.19 -6.68
CA ILE A 25 2.80 -9.16 -5.67
C ILE A 25 4.09 -8.66 -5.05
N GLY A 26 4.12 -8.60 -3.74
CA GLY A 26 5.32 -8.13 -3.05
C GLY A 26 5.14 -7.95 -1.56
N ASP A 27 6.01 -7.15 -1.00
CA ASP A 27 6.04 -6.88 0.44
C ASP A 27 5.83 -5.40 0.68
N TYR A 28 5.10 -5.09 1.73
CA TYR A 28 4.94 -3.70 2.14
C TYR A 28 4.85 -3.60 3.66
N THR A 29 5.09 -2.40 4.14
CA THR A 29 5.04 -2.08 5.56
C THR A 29 4.08 -0.93 5.78
N ILE A 30 3.27 -1.04 6.81
CA ILE A 30 2.42 0.05 7.24
C ILE A 30 2.92 0.54 8.58
N GLU A 31 3.22 1.83 8.64
CA GLU A 31 3.64 2.48 9.87
C GLU A 31 2.51 3.35 10.37
N HIS A 32 2.15 3.18 11.63
CA HIS A 32 1.11 3.95 12.27
C HIS A 32 1.76 4.92 13.24
N PHE A 33 1.55 6.19 12.99
CA PHE A 33 2.01 7.24 13.89
C PHE A 33 0.82 7.76 14.66
N GLY A 34 0.67 7.31 15.89
CA GLY A 34 -0.34 7.83 16.77
C GLY A 34 0.24 9.01 17.54
N GLU A 35 -0.47 10.11 17.59
CA GLU A 35 -0.11 11.13 18.55
C GLU A 35 -0.47 10.65 19.93
N ASP A 36 0.28 11.12 20.92
CA ASP A 36 -0.08 10.91 22.28
C ASP A 36 -1.48 11.42 22.48
N GLU A 37 -2.27 10.58 23.08
CA GLU A 37 -3.61 10.89 23.44
C GLU A 37 -3.75 12.24 24.09
N SER A 38 -4.13 13.21 23.31
CA SER A 38 -4.77 14.31 23.92
C SER A 38 -6.23 13.86 24.09
N GLU A 39 -6.78 14.15 25.21
CA GLU A 39 -8.18 13.91 25.49
C GLU A 39 -9.11 14.50 24.44
N TYR A 40 -8.59 15.33 23.59
CA TYR A 40 -9.35 16.14 22.68
C TYR A 40 -9.27 15.68 21.25
N ALA A 41 -8.32 14.83 20.95
CA ALA A 41 -8.16 14.32 19.60
C ALA A 41 -8.28 12.82 19.65
N PRO A 42 -9.26 12.25 18.98
CA PRO A 42 -9.19 10.84 18.72
C PRO A 42 -7.89 10.61 17.99
N ALA A 43 -7.21 9.56 18.36
CA ALA A 43 -5.96 9.19 17.73
C ALA A 43 -6.18 8.98 16.23
N TYR A 44 -6.06 10.02 15.47
CA TYR A 44 -5.89 9.87 14.04
C TYR A 44 -4.43 9.51 13.86
N GLY A 45 -4.17 8.23 13.88
CA GLY A 45 -2.88 7.75 13.49
C GLY A 45 -2.66 8.14 12.04
N GLU A 46 -1.62 8.86 11.76
CA GLU A 46 -1.17 8.97 10.40
C GLU A 46 -0.66 7.60 10.01
N MET A 47 -1.01 7.19 8.82
CA MET A 47 -0.58 5.92 8.29
C MET A 47 0.34 6.18 7.13
N GLN A 48 1.50 5.56 7.15
CA GLN A 48 2.43 5.63 6.04
C GLN A 48 2.66 4.24 5.48
N ILE A 49 2.51 4.10 4.17
CA ILE A 49 2.70 2.84 3.48
C ILE A 49 4.01 2.91 2.72
N THR A 50 4.83 1.90 2.91
CA THR A 50 6.10 1.77 2.20
C THR A 50 6.09 0.46 1.45
N ILE A 51 6.31 0.51 0.14
CA ILE A 51 6.46 -0.68 -0.67
C ILE A 51 7.91 -1.12 -0.55
N ASP A 52 8.13 -2.22 0.16
CA ASP A 52 9.48 -2.69 0.44
C ASP A 52 10.08 -3.46 -0.71
N TYR A 53 9.27 -4.25 -1.40
CA TYR A 53 9.75 -5.10 -2.47
C TYR A 53 8.60 -5.41 -3.42
N THR A 54 8.84 -5.24 -4.70
CA THR A 54 7.89 -5.65 -5.74
C THR A 54 8.43 -6.91 -6.40
N ARG A 55 7.76 -8.02 -6.14
CA ARG A 55 8.12 -9.29 -6.74
C ARG A 55 7.65 -9.37 -8.18
N SER A 56 6.45 -8.93 -8.44
CA SER A 56 5.94 -8.84 -9.80
C SER A 56 4.83 -7.80 -9.90
N LEU A 57 4.71 -7.23 -11.07
CA LEU A 57 3.60 -6.36 -11.42
C LEU A 57 3.19 -6.75 -12.83
N SER A 58 1.93 -7.11 -12.99
CA SER A 58 1.43 -7.58 -14.28
C SER A 58 0.03 -7.06 -14.55
N SER A 59 -0.30 -7.03 -15.83
CA SER A 59 -1.67 -6.74 -16.24
C SER A 59 -2.57 -7.88 -15.75
N TYR A 60 -3.61 -7.55 -15.00
CA TYR A 60 -4.52 -8.55 -14.49
C TYR A 60 -5.26 -9.26 -15.62
N GLU A 61 -5.66 -8.50 -16.62
CA GLU A 61 -6.43 -9.04 -17.74
C GLU A 61 -5.57 -9.83 -18.73
N HIS A 62 -4.37 -9.35 -19.02
CA HIS A 62 -3.52 -9.93 -20.07
C HIS A 62 -2.35 -10.76 -19.55
N GLY A 63 -1.98 -10.59 -18.29
CA GLY A 63 -0.92 -11.37 -17.68
C GLY A 63 0.50 -11.00 -18.02
N TYR A 64 0.74 -10.01 -18.86
CA TYR A 64 2.10 -9.60 -19.18
C TYR A 64 2.69 -8.71 -18.08
N GLU A 65 4.00 -8.81 -17.93
CA GLU A 65 4.71 -8.00 -16.95
C GLU A 65 4.75 -6.53 -17.34
N VAL A 66 4.66 -5.70 -16.34
CA VAL A 66 4.67 -4.25 -16.49
C VAL A 66 5.76 -3.68 -15.60
N VAL A 67 6.48 -2.68 -16.12
CA VAL A 67 7.47 -1.97 -15.32
C VAL A 67 6.74 -1.00 -14.41
N PRO A 68 6.95 -1.10 -13.08
CA PRO A 68 6.28 -0.19 -12.16
C PRO A 68 6.75 1.25 -12.37
N THR A 69 5.79 2.14 -12.45
CA THR A 69 6.07 3.57 -12.47
C THR A 69 5.70 4.16 -11.12
N ARG A 70 6.21 5.34 -10.84
CA ARG A 70 5.88 6.02 -9.60
C ARG A 70 4.38 6.25 -9.45
N SER A 71 3.71 6.63 -10.52
CA SER A 71 2.26 6.86 -10.49
C SER A 71 1.49 5.59 -10.18
N MET A 72 1.93 4.47 -10.72
CA MET A 72 1.32 3.17 -10.43
C MET A 72 1.50 2.78 -8.98
N MET A 73 2.69 3.02 -8.44
CA MET A 73 2.95 2.72 -7.04
C MET A 73 2.12 3.58 -6.10
N MET A 74 1.86 4.82 -6.48
CA MET A 74 0.97 5.68 -5.69
C MET A 74 -0.46 5.13 -5.68
N GLU A 75 -0.95 4.65 -6.80
CA GLU A 75 -2.28 4.03 -6.86
C GLU A 75 -2.33 2.76 -6.03
N LEU A 76 -1.25 1.99 -6.03
CA LEU A 76 -1.15 0.81 -5.19
C LEU A 76 -1.24 1.18 -3.71
N GLU A 77 -0.54 2.22 -3.29
CA GLU A 77 -0.59 2.67 -1.91
C GLU A 77 -1.98 3.12 -1.51
N ILE A 78 -2.68 3.81 -2.41
CA ILE A 78 -4.05 4.23 -2.18
C ILE A 78 -4.95 3.01 -2.00
N GLU A 79 -4.75 1.99 -2.81
CA GLU A 79 -5.55 0.78 -2.72
C GLU A 79 -5.29 0.05 -1.39
N ILE A 80 -4.05 -0.03 -0.96
CA ILE A 80 -3.70 -0.63 0.33
C ILE A 80 -4.38 0.14 1.47
N GLU A 81 -4.30 1.46 1.42
CA GLU A 81 -4.92 2.32 2.43
C GLU A 81 -6.43 2.15 2.47
N ARG A 82 -7.05 2.06 1.30
CA ARG A 82 -8.51 1.91 1.19
C ARG A 82 -9.01 0.61 1.81
N ASN A 83 -8.24 -0.44 1.68
CA ASN A 83 -8.64 -1.78 2.14
C ASN A 83 -8.10 -2.13 3.53
N TYR A 84 -7.43 -1.22 4.14
CA TYR A 84 -6.91 -1.41 5.48
C TYR A 84 -8.01 -1.10 6.50
#